data_10298fc62d253e3c36b5e7a67c5ebd1c
#
_entry.id   10298fc62d253e3c36b5e7a67c5ebd1c
#
_cell.length_a   1.000
_cell.length_b   1.000
_cell.length_c   1.000
_cell.angle_alpha   90.00
_cell.angle_beta   90.00
_cell.angle_gamma   90.00
#
_symmetry.space_group_name_H-M   'P 1'
#
loop_
_entity.id
_entity.type
_entity.pdbx_description
1 polymer ?
#
loop_
_entity_poly.entity_id
_entity_poly.type
_entity_poly.pdbx_seq_one_letter_code
_entity_poly.pdbx_strand_id
1 'polypeptide(L)'
;MAGITPKANNHEGLSATASRFVDVAGLPWEQTRFPGIESKTLFIDRQSGSVTALIRMAPGARLPDHEHPLTEQSFVLEGVLADDDGECGAGNFVWRPSGSRHQAWSPGGCLVLGVFQVPNKFFEQDGRVTDILEQEWDQAWSDAGNLRSTG
;
A
#
# COMPACT_ATOMS: atom_id res chain seq x y z
N MET A 1 -11.44 11.23 -14.39
CA MET A 1 -10.83 11.52 -13.09
C MET A 1 -10.14 10.30 -12.54
N ALA A 2 -8.89 10.45 -12.16
CA ALA A 2 -8.06 9.30 -11.84
C ALA A 2 -8.15 8.87 -10.39
N GLY A 3 -8.11 9.79 -9.41
CA GLY A 3 -8.05 9.47 -7.99
C GLY A 3 -9.41 9.23 -7.33
N ILE A 4 -9.51 8.17 -6.52
CA ILE A 4 -10.72 7.85 -5.76
C ILE A 4 -10.36 7.31 -4.36
N THR A 5 -11.35 7.37 -3.46
CA THR A 5 -11.39 6.56 -2.24
C THR A 5 -12.45 5.47 -2.46
N PRO A 6 -12.04 4.21 -2.72
CA PRO A 6 -12.96 3.19 -3.28
C PRO A 6 -14.21 2.90 -2.47
N LYS A 7 -14.12 3.00 -1.15
CA LYS A 7 -15.23 2.65 -0.24
C LYS A 7 -15.89 3.85 0.42
N ALA A 8 -15.54 5.08 0.01
CA ALA A 8 -16.19 6.27 0.54
C ALA A 8 -17.63 6.38 0.00
N ASN A 9 -18.53 6.85 0.85
CA ASN A 9 -19.95 6.99 0.52
C ASN A 9 -20.41 8.45 0.41
N ASN A 10 -19.49 9.41 0.54
CA ASN A 10 -19.79 10.84 0.57
C ASN A 10 -19.12 11.65 -0.55
N HIS A 11 -18.54 10.97 -1.54
CA HIS A 11 -17.84 11.62 -2.64
C HIS A 11 -18.66 11.70 -3.93
N GLU A 12 -19.78 11.01 -3.97
CA GLU A 12 -20.66 11.04 -5.14
C GLU A 12 -21.22 12.44 -5.36
N GLY A 13 -21.21 12.89 -6.61
CA GLY A 13 -21.75 14.18 -6.99
C GLY A 13 -20.85 15.38 -6.69
N LEU A 14 -19.66 15.18 -6.13
CA LEU A 14 -18.71 16.26 -5.91
C LEU A 14 -18.14 16.76 -7.24
N SER A 15 -17.84 18.06 -7.31
CA SER A 15 -17.14 18.61 -8.48
C SER A 15 -15.75 18.02 -8.61
N ALA A 16 -15.17 18.07 -9.81
CA ALA A 16 -13.87 17.49 -10.11
C ALA A 16 -12.74 18.05 -9.23
N THR A 17 -12.89 19.29 -8.76
CA THR A 17 -11.85 19.99 -7.97
C THR A 17 -12.18 20.13 -6.49
N ALA A 18 -13.32 19.60 -6.05
CA ALA A 18 -13.68 19.63 -4.64
C ALA A 18 -12.75 18.73 -3.81
N SER A 19 -12.47 19.15 -2.59
CA SER A 19 -11.75 18.30 -1.63
C SER A 19 -12.59 17.07 -1.30
N ARG A 20 -11.91 15.93 -1.13
CA ARG A 20 -12.52 14.67 -0.68
C ARG A 20 -12.13 14.43 0.77
N PHE A 21 -13.09 14.56 1.66
CA PHE A 21 -12.90 14.24 3.07
C PHE A 21 -13.24 12.77 3.28
N VAL A 22 -12.38 12.07 3.99
CA VAL A 22 -12.50 10.63 4.21
C VAL A 22 -12.67 10.36 5.70
N ASP A 23 -13.81 9.78 6.08
CA ASP A 23 -14.01 9.23 7.41
C ASP A 23 -13.33 7.86 7.47
N VAL A 24 -12.09 7.85 7.91
CA VAL A 24 -11.25 6.65 7.92
C VAL A 24 -11.82 5.56 8.82
N ALA A 25 -12.41 5.95 9.97
CA ALA A 25 -13.02 4.99 10.88
C ALA A 25 -14.21 4.27 10.24
N GLY A 26 -14.93 4.95 9.35
CA GLY A 26 -16.06 4.38 8.62
C GLY A 26 -15.68 3.47 7.45
N LEU A 27 -14.42 3.47 7.02
CA LEU A 27 -13.98 2.59 5.96
C LEU A 27 -13.77 1.16 6.49
N PRO A 28 -14.12 0.13 5.71
CA PRO A 28 -13.89 -1.25 6.13
C PRO A 28 -12.41 -1.61 6.06
N TRP A 29 -11.95 -2.44 7.01
CA TRP A 29 -10.70 -3.15 6.88
C TRP A 29 -10.87 -4.30 5.89
N GLU A 30 -9.94 -4.44 4.97
CA GLU A 30 -9.91 -5.54 4.01
C GLU A 30 -8.78 -6.50 4.39
N GLN A 31 -9.11 -7.78 4.53
CA GLN A 31 -8.12 -8.81 4.78
C GLN A 31 -7.26 -8.96 3.53
N THR A 32 -5.94 -8.85 3.67
CA THR A 32 -5.02 -9.16 2.59
C THR A 32 -4.83 -10.69 2.50
N ARG A 33 -4.13 -11.14 1.47
CA ARG A 33 -3.77 -12.56 1.35
C ARG A 33 -2.79 -13.04 2.41
N PHE A 34 -2.15 -12.13 3.14
CA PHE A 34 -1.17 -12.48 4.18
C PHE A 34 -1.82 -12.52 5.55
N PRO A 35 -1.63 -13.62 6.31
CA PRO A 35 -2.24 -13.76 7.63
C PRO A 35 -1.86 -12.61 8.57
N GLY A 36 -2.84 -12.07 9.28
CA GLY A 36 -2.63 -11.00 10.25
C GLY A 36 -2.38 -9.63 9.66
N ILE A 37 -2.53 -9.45 8.35
CA ILE A 37 -2.31 -8.17 7.67
C ILE A 37 -3.59 -7.72 6.98
N GLU A 38 -4.10 -6.56 7.40
CA GLU A 38 -5.29 -5.94 6.84
C GLU A 38 -4.95 -4.55 6.31
N SER A 39 -5.75 -4.08 5.36
CA SER A 39 -5.55 -2.75 4.78
C SER A 39 -6.85 -1.97 4.64
N LYS A 40 -6.73 -0.64 4.66
CA LYS A 40 -7.77 0.29 4.24
C LYS A 40 -7.19 1.16 3.13
N THR A 41 -7.79 1.15 1.96
CA THR A 41 -7.38 2.04 0.87
C THR A 41 -8.00 3.41 1.08
N LEU A 42 -7.15 4.42 1.32
CA LEU A 42 -7.59 5.81 1.50
C LEU A 42 -7.67 6.54 0.16
N PHE A 43 -6.78 6.23 -0.74
CA PHE A 43 -6.67 6.84 -2.05
C PHE A 43 -6.08 5.85 -3.04
N ILE A 44 -6.62 5.81 -4.24
CA ILE A 44 -6.08 5.01 -5.33
C ILE A 44 -6.27 5.75 -6.66
N ASP A 45 -5.24 5.77 -7.47
CA ASP A 45 -5.27 6.26 -8.84
C ASP A 45 -4.68 5.18 -9.76
N ARG A 46 -5.55 4.50 -10.50
CA ARG A 46 -5.10 3.38 -11.34
C ARG A 46 -4.32 3.85 -12.57
N GLN A 47 -4.47 5.09 -13.00
CA GLN A 47 -3.68 5.63 -14.12
C GLN A 47 -2.22 5.83 -13.72
N SER A 48 -1.98 6.48 -12.59
CA SER A 48 -0.61 6.71 -12.09
C SER A 48 -0.03 5.54 -11.30
N GLY A 49 -0.89 4.70 -10.75
CA GLY A 49 -0.51 3.64 -9.83
C GLY A 49 -0.38 4.08 -8.38
N SER A 50 -0.65 5.37 -8.08
CA SER A 50 -0.51 5.90 -6.72
C SER A 50 -1.55 5.29 -5.79
N VAL A 51 -1.09 4.83 -4.63
CA VAL A 51 -1.95 4.28 -3.58
C VAL A 51 -1.53 4.85 -2.24
N THR A 52 -2.51 5.26 -1.44
CA THR A 52 -2.32 5.57 -0.02
C THR A 52 -3.23 4.66 0.79
N ALA A 53 -2.65 3.96 1.74
CA ALA A 53 -3.38 2.97 2.53
C ALA A 53 -2.92 2.95 3.98
N LEU A 54 -3.84 2.59 4.88
CA LEU A 54 -3.49 2.13 6.21
C LEU A 54 -3.24 0.63 6.16
N ILE A 55 -2.15 0.20 6.75
CA ILE A 55 -1.78 -1.21 6.90
C ILE A 55 -1.73 -1.52 8.38
N ARG A 56 -2.48 -2.54 8.79
CA ARG A 56 -2.47 -3.04 10.17
C ARG A 56 -1.89 -4.44 10.18
N MET A 57 -0.85 -4.63 10.98
CA MET A 57 -0.20 -5.92 11.15
C MET A 57 -0.42 -6.43 12.57
N ALA A 58 -0.92 -7.66 12.69
CA ALA A 58 -1.01 -8.33 13.97
C ALA A 58 0.39 -8.66 14.51
N PRO A 59 0.56 -8.86 15.84
CA PRO A 59 1.84 -9.27 16.39
C PRO A 59 2.39 -10.52 15.68
N GLY A 60 3.64 -10.43 15.22
CA GLY A 60 4.32 -11.50 14.50
C GLY A 60 3.97 -11.62 13.01
N ALA A 61 3.07 -10.81 12.50
CA ALA A 61 2.72 -10.83 11.07
C ALA A 61 3.92 -10.44 10.21
N ARG A 62 3.98 -11.03 9.02
CA ARG A 62 5.10 -10.85 8.10
C ARG A 62 4.61 -10.71 6.68
N LEU A 63 5.13 -9.70 5.98
CA LEU A 63 5.05 -9.60 4.52
C LEU A 63 6.25 -10.33 3.92
N PRO A 64 6.03 -11.32 3.05
CA PRO A 64 7.14 -11.99 2.39
C PRO A 64 7.90 -11.05 1.46
N ASP A 65 8.96 -11.56 0.87
CA ASP A 65 9.82 -10.81 -0.03
C ASP A 65 9.01 -10.14 -1.15
N HIS A 66 9.21 -8.83 -1.30
CA HIS A 66 8.53 -8.00 -2.30
C HIS A 66 9.44 -6.89 -2.77
N GLU A 67 9.15 -6.37 -3.96
CA GLU A 67 9.87 -5.27 -4.58
C GLU A 67 9.02 -4.00 -4.55
N HIS A 68 9.67 -2.88 -4.27
CA HIS A 68 9.12 -1.54 -4.49
C HIS A 68 9.60 -1.05 -5.86
N PRO A 69 8.79 -1.14 -6.93
CA PRO A 69 9.24 -0.68 -8.25
C PRO A 69 9.57 0.81 -8.26
N LEU A 70 8.87 1.58 -7.44
CA LEU A 70 9.11 2.99 -7.17
C LEU A 70 9.15 3.23 -5.66
N THR A 71 9.47 4.46 -5.27
CA THR A 71 9.61 4.82 -3.85
C THR A 71 8.32 4.56 -3.08
N GLU A 72 8.46 3.92 -1.92
CA GLU A 72 7.41 3.80 -0.91
C GLU A 72 7.77 4.68 0.30
N GLN A 73 6.77 5.35 0.86
CA GLN A 73 6.90 6.12 2.08
C GLN A 73 5.95 5.58 3.14
N SER A 74 6.44 5.43 4.37
CA SER A 74 5.63 4.88 5.47
C SER A 74 5.81 5.71 6.72
N PHE A 75 4.69 6.12 7.32
CA PHE A 75 4.66 6.75 8.64
C PHE A 75 4.02 5.77 9.63
N VAL A 76 4.76 5.39 10.66
CA VAL A 76 4.26 4.43 11.66
C VAL A 76 3.43 5.18 12.68
N LEU A 77 2.16 4.82 12.80
CA LEU A 77 1.21 5.43 13.73
C LEU A 77 1.22 4.74 15.09
N GLU A 78 1.36 3.42 15.10
CA GLU A 78 1.37 2.59 16.32
C GLU A 78 2.32 1.41 16.11
N GLY A 79 2.96 0.97 17.20
CA GLY A 79 3.81 -0.20 17.19
C GLY A 79 5.15 0.00 16.49
N VAL A 80 5.70 -1.08 15.96
CA VAL A 80 7.01 -1.10 15.30
C VAL A 80 6.92 -1.90 14.01
N LEU A 81 7.37 -1.30 12.91
CA LEU A 81 7.58 -1.96 11.63
C LEU A 81 9.07 -2.23 11.45
N ALA A 82 9.43 -3.46 11.14
CA ALA A 82 10.81 -3.88 10.96
C ALA A 82 11.05 -4.49 9.57
N ASP A 83 12.25 -4.34 9.08
CA ASP A 83 12.78 -5.06 7.92
C ASP A 83 14.24 -5.44 8.17
N ASP A 84 14.91 -5.98 7.15
CA ASP A 84 16.30 -6.43 7.29
C ASP A 84 17.29 -5.28 7.60
N ASP A 85 16.92 -4.05 7.29
CA ASP A 85 17.78 -2.88 7.49
C ASP A 85 17.58 -2.20 8.84
N GLY A 86 16.46 -2.45 9.53
CA GLY A 86 16.21 -1.84 10.83
C GLY A 86 14.74 -1.81 11.25
N GLU A 87 14.44 -0.94 12.21
CA GLU A 87 13.11 -0.80 12.80
C GLU A 87 12.65 0.65 12.76
N CYS A 88 11.33 0.82 12.57
CA CYS A 88 10.66 2.11 12.61
C CYS A 88 9.54 2.05 13.65
N GLY A 89 9.66 2.82 14.71
CA GLY A 89 8.67 2.91 15.77
C GLY A 89 7.61 3.97 15.52
N ALA A 90 6.58 3.98 16.38
CA ALA A 90 5.48 4.94 16.30
C ALA A 90 5.98 6.39 16.30
N GLY A 91 5.40 7.22 15.43
CA GLY A 91 5.77 8.61 15.25
C GLY A 91 6.99 8.83 14.35
N ASN A 92 7.56 7.77 13.80
CA ASN A 92 8.72 7.84 12.91
C ASN A 92 8.35 7.45 11.48
N PHE A 93 9.29 7.70 10.59
CA PHE A 93 9.09 7.59 9.14
C PHE A 93 10.21 6.76 8.53
N VAL A 94 9.85 5.93 7.58
CA VAL A 94 10.80 5.19 6.75
C VAL A 94 10.38 5.30 5.30
N TRP A 95 11.36 5.46 4.40
CA TRP A 95 11.07 5.39 2.97
C TRP A 95 12.00 4.38 2.31
N ARG A 96 11.49 3.74 1.30
CA ARG A 96 12.21 2.70 0.59
C ARG A 96 12.47 3.12 -0.84
N PRO A 97 13.75 3.13 -1.26
CA PRO A 97 14.10 3.57 -2.60
C PRO A 97 13.47 2.70 -3.69
N SER A 98 13.27 3.31 -4.84
CA SER A 98 12.84 2.61 -6.05
C SER A 98 13.80 1.45 -6.37
N GLY A 99 13.24 0.28 -6.64
CA GLY A 99 13.99 -0.95 -6.93
C GLY A 99 14.40 -1.75 -5.70
N SER A 100 14.13 -1.26 -4.49
CA SER A 100 14.46 -2.00 -3.26
C SER A 100 13.56 -3.23 -3.12
N ARG A 101 14.11 -4.26 -2.49
CA ARG A 101 13.43 -5.54 -2.27
C ARG A 101 13.73 -6.05 -0.87
N HIS A 102 12.70 -6.44 -0.13
CA HIS A 102 12.85 -6.88 1.25
C HIS A 102 11.64 -7.66 1.76
N GLN A 103 11.77 -8.26 2.94
CA GLN A 103 10.67 -8.69 3.79
C GLN A 103 10.38 -7.61 4.81
N ALA A 104 9.17 -7.59 5.36
CA ALA A 104 8.80 -6.70 6.45
C ALA A 104 7.97 -7.45 7.49
N TRP A 105 8.14 -7.11 8.76
CA TRP A 105 7.40 -7.77 9.84
C TRP A 105 7.16 -6.79 10.99
N SER A 106 6.30 -7.20 11.92
CA SER A 106 6.04 -6.44 13.14
C SER A 106 5.99 -7.39 14.33
N PRO A 107 7.01 -7.40 15.19
CA PRO A 107 7.04 -8.32 16.34
C PRO A 107 5.85 -8.15 17.28
N GLY A 108 5.49 -6.91 17.59
CA GLY A 108 4.40 -6.60 18.51
C GLY A 108 3.13 -6.06 17.85
N GLY A 109 3.08 -6.07 16.51
CA GLY A 109 1.99 -5.45 15.76
C GLY A 109 2.26 -3.98 15.45
N CYS A 110 1.62 -3.45 14.42
CA CYS A 110 1.75 -2.04 14.06
C CYS A 110 0.56 -1.54 13.23
N LEU A 111 0.46 -0.22 13.16
CA LEU A 111 -0.43 0.51 12.26
C LEU A 111 0.43 1.51 11.50
N VAL A 112 0.38 1.45 10.17
CA VAL A 112 1.26 2.23 9.29
C VAL A 112 0.42 2.93 8.22
N LEU A 113 0.74 4.20 7.99
CA LEU A 113 0.25 4.91 6.80
C LEU A 113 1.30 4.76 5.70
N GLY A 114 0.93 4.06 4.63
CA GLY A 114 1.78 3.84 3.48
C GLY A 114 1.37 4.69 2.28
N VAL A 115 2.35 5.31 1.64
CA VAL A 115 2.19 6.06 0.40
C VAL A 115 3.05 5.41 -0.67
N PHE A 116 2.39 4.80 -1.66
CA PHE A 116 3.02 4.03 -2.72
C PHE A 116 2.92 4.81 -4.03
N GLN A 117 4.02 5.03 -4.71
CA GLN A 117 3.97 5.58 -6.07
C GLN A 117 3.39 4.57 -7.05
N VAL A 118 3.71 3.29 -6.86
CA VAL A 118 3.01 2.14 -7.45
C VAL A 118 2.94 1.02 -6.42
N PRO A 119 1.99 0.08 -6.54
CA PRO A 119 1.90 -1.05 -5.62
C PRO A 119 3.15 -1.93 -5.65
N ASN A 120 3.42 -2.58 -4.53
CA ASN A 120 4.50 -3.55 -4.40
C ASN A 120 4.27 -4.75 -5.30
N LYS A 121 5.37 -5.37 -5.73
CA LYS A 121 5.35 -6.62 -6.48
C LYS A 121 5.72 -7.77 -5.56
N PHE A 122 4.83 -8.75 -5.44
CA PHE A 122 5.08 -10.03 -4.78
C PHE A 122 5.32 -11.09 -5.84
N PHE A 123 6.38 -11.89 -5.67
CA PHE A 123 6.79 -12.89 -6.65
C PHE A 123 6.33 -14.26 -6.18
N GLU A 124 5.41 -14.86 -6.94
CA GLU A 124 4.86 -16.16 -6.63
C GLU A 124 5.80 -17.29 -7.07
N GLN A 125 5.65 -18.46 -6.44
CA GLN A 125 6.47 -19.64 -6.79
C GLN A 125 6.22 -20.11 -8.23
N ASP A 126 5.01 -19.87 -8.76
CA ASP A 126 4.64 -20.24 -10.13
C ASP A 126 5.07 -19.20 -11.18
N GLY A 127 5.79 -18.15 -10.77
CA GLY A 127 6.27 -17.09 -11.65
C GLY A 127 5.34 -15.91 -11.84
N ARG A 128 4.12 -15.95 -11.28
CA ARG A 128 3.22 -14.79 -11.33
C ARG A 128 3.75 -13.67 -10.45
N VAL A 129 3.45 -12.43 -10.85
CA VAL A 129 3.73 -11.22 -10.08
C VAL A 129 2.40 -10.61 -9.67
N THR A 130 2.19 -10.45 -8.37
CA THR A 130 0.91 -10.02 -7.80
C THR A 130 1.10 -8.83 -6.87
N ASP A 131 0.00 -8.12 -6.56
CA ASP A 131 -0.02 -7.10 -5.52
C ASP A 131 -0.46 -7.72 -4.17
N ILE A 132 -0.60 -6.87 -3.14
CA ILE A 132 -0.95 -7.33 -1.78
C ILE A 132 -2.34 -7.97 -1.70
N LEU A 133 -3.23 -7.67 -2.64
CA LEU A 133 -4.57 -8.24 -2.71
C LEU A 133 -4.65 -9.42 -3.68
N GLU A 134 -3.50 -9.94 -4.13
CA GLU A 134 -3.39 -11.07 -5.05
C GLU A 134 -3.90 -10.77 -6.47
N GLN A 135 -4.02 -9.51 -6.84
CA GLN A 135 -4.29 -9.13 -8.22
C GLN A 135 -3.02 -9.30 -9.06
N GLU A 136 -3.14 -9.81 -10.28
CA GLU A 136 -2.01 -9.88 -11.21
C GLU A 136 -1.55 -8.46 -11.53
N TRP A 137 -0.27 -8.17 -11.24
CA TRP A 137 0.24 -6.80 -11.21
C TRP A 137 0.13 -6.09 -12.56
N ASP A 138 0.53 -6.77 -13.63
CA ASP A 138 0.51 -6.18 -14.98
C ASP A 138 -0.91 -5.89 -15.47
N GLN A 139 -1.88 -6.73 -15.10
CA GLN A 139 -3.28 -6.50 -15.45
C GLN A 139 -3.90 -5.37 -14.61
N ALA A 140 -3.69 -5.40 -13.31
CA ALA A 140 -4.28 -4.41 -12.41
C ALA A 140 -3.68 -3.01 -12.59
N TRP A 141 -2.41 -2.92 -12.98
CA TRP A 141 -1.62 -1.69 -12.98
C TRP A 141 -0.99 -1.39 -14.34
N SER A 142 -1.59 -1.87 -15.44
CA SER A 142 -1.06 -1.71 -16.80
C SER A 142 -0.87 -0.25 -17.19
N ASP A 143 -1.79 0.64 -16.84
CA ASP A 143 -1.70 2.06 -17.17
C ASP A 143 -0.52 2.72 -16.47
N ALA A 144 -0.27 2.38 -15.21
CA ALA A 144 0.89 2.86 -14.45
C ALA A 144 2.20 2.39 -15.09
N GLY A 145 2.25 1.14 -15.55
CA GLY A 145 3.40 0.61 -16.26
C GLY A 145 3.70 1.38 -17.54
N ASN A 146 2.68 1.68 -18.32
CA ASN A 146 2.81 2.42 -19.58
C ASN A 146 3.29 3.86 -19.36
N LEU A 147 2.73 4.55 -18.36
CA LEU A 147 3.15 5.92 -18.05
C LEU A 147 4.61 6.02 -17.62
N ARG A 148 5.14 4.97 -17.01
CA ARG A 148 6.52 4.97 -16.50
C ARG A 148 7.56 4.56 -17.55
N SER A 149 7.13 3.85 -18.58
CA SER A 149 8.03 3.45 -19.68
C SER A 149 8.31 4.58 -20.66
N THR A 150 7.56 5.67 -20.63
CA THR A 150 7.72 6.82 -21.52
C THR A 150 8.46 8.00 -20.89
N GLY A 151 8.86 7.88 -19.63
CA GLY A 151 9.55 8.94 -18.88
C GLY A 151 11.05 8.85 -18.86
#